data_0efa4f9ad038a908b38b18269272e4b8
#
_entry.id   0efa4f9ad038a908b38b18269272e4b8
#
_cell.length_a   1.000
_cell.length_b   1.000
_cell.length_c   1.000
_cell.angle_alpha   90.00
_cell.angle_beta   90.00
_cell.angle_gamma   90.00
#
_symmetry.space_group_name_H-M   'P 1'
#
loop_
_entity.id
_entity.type
_entity.pdbx_description
1 polymer ?
#
loop_
_entity_poly.entity_id
_entity_poly.type
_entity_poly.pdbx_seq_one_letter_code
_entity_poly.pdbx_strand_id
1 'polypeptide(L)'
;MIKLRIADILQERGISKSQFAEMMGIAKQNVNLLLQTNNIRKLEEIASVLNVSLTDLWQDETEAQPTINGFIEFGGEVYAIKTVDDFKSLYQKMLQTL
;
A
#
# COMPACT_ATOMS: atom_id res chain seq x y z
N MET A 1 -1.22 2.39 -14.80
CA MET A 1 -0.50 2.97 -13.65
C MET A 1 -1.22 2.61 -12.38
N ILE A 2 -0.50 2.33 -11.31
CA ILE A 2 -1.10 1.94 -10.04
C ILE A 2 -0.70 2.95 -8.97
N LYS A 3 -1.58 3.21 -8.02
CA LYS A 3 -1.27 4.08 -6.88
C LYS A 3 -1.83 3.53 -5.59
N LEU A 4 -1.21 3.90 -4.48
CA LEU A 4 -1.74 3.62 -3.15
C LEU A 4 -2.91 4.56 -2.85
N ARG A 5 -3.94 4.01 -2.23
CA ARG A 5 -5.13 4.78 -1.86
C ARG A 5 -5.35 4.82 -0.35
N ILE A 6 -4.29 4.70 0.43
CA ILE A 6 -4.40 4.69 1.89
C ILE A 6 -5.03 5.98 2.41
N ALA A 7 -4.56 7.13 1.90
CA ALA A 7 -5.13 8.43 2.30
C ALA A 7 -6.62 8.53 1.98
N ASP A 8 -7.02 8.01 0.82
CA ASP A 8 -8.43 8.00 0.41
C ASP A 8 -9.28 7.15 1.36
N ILE A 9 -8.77 5.98 1.75
CA ILE A 9 -9.47 5.11 2.70
C ILE A 9 -9.65 5.80 4.05
N LEU A 10 -8.61 6.47 4.54
CA LEU A 10 -8.70 7.21 5.79
C LEU A 10 -9.77 8.29 5.71
N GLN A 11 -9.82 9.03 4.60
CA GLN A 11 -10.80 10.08 4.40
C GLN A 11 -12.22 9.51 4.34
N GLU A 12 -12.42 8.41 3.61
CA GLU A 12 -13.72 7.75 3.49
C GLU A 12 -14.25 7.28 4.84
N ARG A 13 -13.36 6.89 5.74
CA ARG A 13 -13.73 6.37 7.07
C ARG A 13 -13.71 7.44 8.15
N GLY A 14 -13.38 8.68 7.82
CA GLY A 14 -13.30 9.75 8.79
C GLY A 14 -12.18 9.60 9.80
N ILE A 15 -11.10 8.93 9.41
CA ILE A 15 -9.92 8.72 10.26
C ILE A 15 -8.91 9.82 9.99
N SER A 16 -8.54 10.57 11.00
CA SER A 16 -7.51 11.60 10.88
C SER A 16 -6.12 10.98 10.85
N LYS A 17 -5.14 11.75 10.38
CA LYS A 17 -3.73 11.30 10.41
C LYS A 17 -3.26 11.01 11.83
N SER A 18 -3.70 11.83 12.81
CA SER A 18 -3.38 11.60 14.22
C SER A 18 -3.94 10.28 14.73
N GLN A 19 -5.19 9.98 14.39
CA GLN A 19 -5.82 8.71 14.76
C GLN A 19 -5.10 7.55 14.10
N PHE A 20 -4.76 7.68 12.84
CA PHE A 20 -4.04 6.63 12.12
C PHE A 20 -2.66 6.38 12.73
N ALA A 21 -1.95 7.44 13.12
CA ALA A 21 -0.67 7.31 13.81
C ALA A 21 -0.80 6.51 15.10
N GLU A 22 -1.84 6.78 15.89
CA GLU A 22 -2.11 6.02 17.10
C GLU A 22 -2.42 4.56 16.80
N MET A 23 -3.23 4.30 15.78
CA MET A 23 -3.57 2.94 15.38
C MET A 23 -2.34 2.14 14.95
N MET A 24 -1.38 2.80 14.31
CA MET A 24 -0.15 2.17 13.83
C MET A 24 0.97 2.18 14.88
N GLY A 25 0.79 2.91 15.99
CA GLY A 25 1.82 3.04 17.01
C GLY A 25 3.04 3.84 16.56
N ILE A 26 2.86 4.85 15.72
CA ILE A 26 3.93 5.69 15.21
C ILE A 26 3.68 7.16 15.52
N ALA A 27 4.71 7.98 15.38
CA ALA A 27 4.58 9.43 15.54
C ALA A 27 3.81 10.01 14.35
N LYS A 28 3.00 11.05 14.61
CA LYS A 28 2.19 11.70 13.59
C LYS A 28 3.01 12.18 12.39
N GLN A 29 4.21 12.70 12.63
CA GLN A 29 5.07 13.20 11.57
C GLN A 29 5.56 12.08 10.63
N ASN A 30 5.46 10.82 11.03
CA ASN A 30 5.86 9.69 10.20
C ASN A 30 4.73 9.16 9.32
N VAL A 31 3.50 9.65 9.50
CA VAL A 31 2.34 9.17 8.74
C VAL A 31 2.50 9.39 7.24
N ASN A 32 3.02 10.55 6.83
CA ASN A 32 3.19 10.85 5.40
C ASN A 32 4.14 9.87 4.72
N LEU A 33 5.19 9.45 5.40
CA LEU A 33 6.11 8.43 4.88
C LEU A 33 5.40 7.08 4.75
N LEU A 34 4.58 6.75 5.73
CA LEU A 34 3.85 5.49 5.75
C LEU A 34 2.81 5.43 4.62
N LEU A 35 2.17 6.56 4.31
CA LEU A 35 1.17 6.64 3.24
C LEU A 35 1.76 6.39 1.85
N GLN A 36 3.08 6.47 1.70
CA GLN A 36 3.78 6.29 0.44
C GLN A 36 4.69 5.06 0.45
N THR A 37 4.57 4.22 1.47
CA THR A 37 5.46 3.07 1.60
C THR A 37 5.25 2.05 0.48
N ASN A 38 6.33 1.43 0.04
CA ASN A 38 6.28 0.29 -0.87
C ASN A 38 6.76 -1.01 -0.19
N ASN A 39 6.98 -0.97 1.11
CA ASN A 39 7.40 -2.14 1.88
C ASN A 39 6.19 -3.02 2.14
N ILE A 40 6.24 -4.28 1.69
CA ILE A 40 5.10 -5.18 1.75
C ILE A 40 4.65 -5.47 3.18
N ARG A 41 5.57 -5.56 4.12
CA ARG A 41 5.21 -5.82 5.52
C ARG A 41 4.47 -4.64 6.14
N LYS A 42 4.88 -3.42 5.80
CA LYS A 42 4.18 -2.22 6.25
C LYS A 42 2.78 -2.14 5.65
N LEU A 43 2.65 -2.49 4.37
CA LEU A 43 1.35 -2.54 3.71
C LEU A 43 0.44 -3.57 4.35
N GLU A 44 0.97 -4.73 4.74
CA GLU A 44 0.20 -5.75 5.45
C GLU A 44 -0.29 -5.24 6.81
N GLU A 45 0.56 -4.53 7.55
CA GLU A 45 0.18 -3.92 8.82
C GLU A 45 -0.94 -2.89 8.63
N ILE A 46 -0.81 -2.03 7.62
CA ILE A 46 -1.83 -1.01 7.32
C ILE A 46 -3.16 -1.67 6.99
N ALA A 47 -3.14 -2.67 6.13
CA ALA A 47 -4.36 -3.39 5.75
C ALA A 47 -5.02 -4.03 6.96
N SER A 48 -4.25 -4.64 7.85
CA SER A 48 -4.76 -5.25 9.07
C SER A 48 -5.39 -4.21 9.99
N VAL A 49 -4.73 -3.08 10.19
CA VAL A 49 -5.21 -2.00 11.05
C VAL A 49 -6.51 -1.40 10.51
N LEU A 50 -6.60 -1.23 9.18
CA LEU A 50 -7.78 -0.68 8.54
C LEU A 50 -8.86 -1.73 8.28
N ASN A 51 -8.57 -3.00 8.55
CA ASN A 51 -9.48 -4.12 8.34
C ASN A 51 -9.96 -4.21 6.88
N VAL A 52 -9.01 -4.09 5.97
CA VAL A 52 -9.23 -4.23 4.53
C VAL A 52 -8.25 -5.26 3.98
N SER A 53 -8.51 -5.76 2.78
CA SER A 53 -7.55 -6.65 2.14
C SER A 53 -6.34 -5.84 1.66
N LEU A 54 -5.20 -6.52 1.54
CA LEU A 54 -3.98 -5.87 1.05
C LEU A 54 -4.16 -5.28 -0.34
N THR A 55 -4.95 -5.96 -1.18
CA THR A 55 -5.23 -5.51 -2.53
C THR A 55 -6.04 -4.21 -2.54
N ASP A 56 -6.88 -3.99 -1.53
CA ASP A 56 -7.73 -2.79 -1.44
C ASP A 56 -6.92 -1.52 -1.21
N LEU A 57 -5.65 -1.64 -0.82
CA LEU A 57 -4.78 -0.48 -0.66
C LEU A 57 -4.32 0.11 -2.00
N TRP A 58 -4.55 -0.58 -3.11
CA TRP A 58 -4.11 -0.17 -4.43
C TRP A 58 -5.28 0.19 -5.32
N GLN A 59 -5.03 1.10 -6.24
CA GLN A 59 -6.02 1.51 -7.25
C GLN A 59 -5.33 1.66 -8.59
N ASP A 60 -5.97 1.14 -9.64
CA ASP A 60 -5.53 1.38 -11.01
C ASP A 60 -5.95 2.78 -11.44
N GLU A 61 -5.01 3.53 -12.02
CA GLU A 61 -5.30 4.80 -12.63
C GLU A 61 -5.53 4.62 -14.12
N THR A 62 -6.55 5.31 -14.63
CA THR A 62 -6.96 5.20 -16.02
C THR A 62 -6.20 6.14 -16.97
N GLU A 63 -5.27 6.91 -16.46
CA GLU A 63 -4.51 7.84 -17.30
C GLU A 63 -3.46 7.10 -18.13
N ALA A 64 -3.39 7.49 -19.39
CA ALA A 64 -2.62 6.80 -20.41
C ALA A 64 -1.13 7.15 -20.41
N GLN A 65 -0.53 7.38 -19.28
CA GLN A 65 0.91 7.63 -19.22
C GLN A 65 1.63 6.33 -18.84
N PRO A 66 2.57 5.87 -19.68
CA PRO A 66 3.24 4.59 -19.47
C PRO A 66 4.35 4.63 -18.42
N THR A 67 4.23 5.45 -17.41
CA THR A 67 5.20 5.47 -16.31
C THR A 67 4.85 4.43 -15.28
N ILE A 68 5.79 3.54 -15.01
CA ILE A 68 5.66 2.54 -13.95
C ILE A 68 5.88 3.27 -12.62
N ASN A 69 4.82 3.37 -11.81
CA ASN A 69 4.91 4.08 -10.54
C ASN A 69 4.77 3.18 -9.32
N GLY A 70 4.52 1.90 -9.53
CA GLY A 70 4.36 0.97 -8.43
C GLY A 70 5.58 0.09 -8.25
N PHE A 71 6.17 0.11 -7.05
CA PHE A 71 7.28 -0.76 -6.70
C PHE A 71 6.97 -1.40 -5.36
N ILE A 72 7.25 -2.70 -5.25
CA ILE A 72 7.12 -3.44 -3.99
C ILE A 72 8.49 -3.95 -3.60
N GLU A 73 8.88 -3.69 -2.35
CA GLU A 73 10.11 -4.19 -1.78
C GLU A 73 9.82 -5.46 -0.98
N PHE A 74 10.53 -6.53 -1.30
CA PHE A 74 10.39 -7.80 -0.61
C PHE A 74 11.72 -8.56 -0.67
N GLY A 75 12.21 -8.97 0.50
CA GLY A 75 13.43 -9.78 0.58
C GLY A 75 14.69 -9.10 0.05
N GLY A 76 14.75 -7.78 0.11
CA GLY A 76 15.89 -7.01 -0.40
C GLY A 76 15.84 -6.74 -1.89
N GLU A 77 14.78 -7.18 -2.58
CA GLU A 77 14.58 -6.92 -4.00
C GLU A 77 13.38 -6.01 -4.22
N VAL A 78 13.40 -5.27 -5.32
CA VAL A 78 12.33 -4.36 -5.71
C VAL A 78 11.64 -4.90 -6.94
N TYR A 79 10.32 -5.00 -6.89
CA TYR A 79 9.48 -5.51 -7.98
C TYR A 79 8.59 -4.40 -8.50
N ALA A 80 8.58 -4.19 -9.81
CA ALA A 80 7.72 -3.20 -10.44
C ALA A 80 6.31 -3.78 -10.65
N ILE A 81 5.28 -2.97 -10.34
CA ILE A 81 3.89 -3.32 -10.60
C ILE A 81 3.23 -2.17 -11.34
N LYS A 82 2.36 -2.47 -12.30
CA LYS A 82 1.63 -1.47 -13.09
C LYS A 82 0.15 -1.45 -12.77
N THR A 83 -0.41 -2.59 -12.40
CA THR A 83 -1.84 -2.75 -12.15
C THR A 83 -2.06 -3.50 -10.86
N VAL A 84 -3.31 -3.47 -10.38
CA VAL A 84 -3.70 -4.24 -9.21
C VAL A 84 -3.53 -5.74 -9.48
N ASP A 85 -3.79 -6.20 -10.70
CA ASP A 85 -3.59 -7.60 -11.07
C ASP A 85 -2.12 -8.00 -11.00
N ASP A 86 -1.23 -7.12 -11.42
CA ASP A 86 0.22 -7.35 -11.29
C ASP A 86 0.59 -7.54 -9.81
N PHE A 87 0.03 -6.71 -8.95
CA PHE A 87 0.26 -6.81 -7.52
C PHE A 87 -0.27 -8.14 -6.96
N LYS A 88 -1.47 -8.53 -7.34
CA LYS A 88 -2.05 -9.81 -6.89
C LYS A 88 -1.17 -10.98 -7.28
N SER A 89 -0.70 -11.01 -8.51
CA SER A 89 0.18 -12.09 -8.99
C SER A 89 1.49 -12.12 -8.21
N LEU A 90 2.09 -10.98 -7.99
CA LEU A 90 3.32 -10.87 -7.22
C LEU A 90 3.13 -11.35 -5.78
N TYR A 91 2.05 -10.90 -5.14
CA TYR A 91 1.78 -11.26 -3.75
C TYR A 91 1.56 -12.77 -3.59
N GLN A 92 0.87 -13.40 -4.54
CA GLN A 92 0.69 -14.85 -4.51
C GLN A 92 2.03 -15.58 -4.61
N LYS A 93 2.95 -15.11 -5.45
CA LYS A 93 4.30 -15.67 -5.53
C LYS A 93 5.05 -15.52 -4.22
N MET A 94 4.92 -14.37 -3.58
CA MET A 94 5.55 -14.12 -2.28
C MET A 94 5.04 -15.10 -1.22
N LEU A 95 3.74 -15.36 -1.19
CA LEU A 95 3.13 -16.28 -0.24
C LEU A 95 3.62 -17.72 -0.45
N GLN A 96 3.90 -18.10 -1.70
CA GLN A 96 4.38 -19.44 -2.02
C GLN A 96 5.83 -19.66 -1.60
N THR A 97 6.62 -18.59 -1.46
CA THR A 97 8.02 -18.69 -1.06
C THR A 97 8.23 -18.57 0.44
N LEU A 98 7.18 -18.28 1.17
CA LEU A 98 7.19 -18.24 2.62
C LEU A 98 6.92 -19.66 3.17
#